data_6bbe4b7a862c377103776c77a039f19f
#
_entry.id   6bbe4b7a862c377103776c77a039f19f
#
_cell.length_a   1.000
_cell.length_b   1.000
_cell.length_c   1.000
_cell.angle_alpha   90.00
_cell.angle_beta   90.00
_cell.angle_gamma   90.00
#
_symmetry.space_group_name_H-M   'P 1'
#
loop_
_entity.id
_entity.type
_entity.pdbx_description
1 polymer ?
#
loop_
_entity_poly.entity_id
_entity_poly.type
_entity_poly.pdbx_seq_one_letter_code
_entity_poly.pdbx_strand_id
1 'polypeptide(L)'
;FTVLAVVPLAALILGDSNNIRMTVWDNVWQGLTVTLMAGLAFFATLQHNRLSGVIMVGLTGYFMALIFALHGAPDLALTQALVETISLVLFMLVLRKMPTETEPRNDDNRLRAWLAIGTGVSVVTVAMTAMSARIADPISKYMPELAYEIGHGRNTVNVLLVDLRAADTFGETLVLVAAATGIASLIFGTFRFEPESRRPTPVSYTHLRAHETPEH
;
A
#
# COMPACT_ATOMS: atom_id res chain seq x y z
N PHE A 1 1.44 18.68 10.79
CA PHE A 1 2.35 17.84 11.61
C PHE A 1 2.19 18.10 13.09
N THR A 2 2.32 19.34 13.58
CA THR A 2 2.21 19.69 15.01
C THR A 2 0.87 19.26 15.60
N VAL A 3 -0.26 19.48 14.95
CA VAL A 3 -1.59 19.09 15.44
C VAL A 3 -1.73 17.56 15.49
N LEU A 4 -1.24 16.82 14.49
CA LEU A 4 -1.29 15.36 14.45
C LEU A 4 -0.40 14.69 15.51
N ALA A 5 0.66 15.35 15.98
CA ALA A 5 1.53 14.83 17.01
C ALA A 5 1.15 15.32 18.41
N VAL A 6 0.81 16.60 18.55
CA VAL A 6 0.56 17.24 19.87
C VAL A 6 -0.77 16.82 20.46
N VAL A 7 -1.84 16.72 19.66
CA VAL A 7 -3.17 16.36 20.20
C VAL A 7 -3.20 14.94 20.77
N PRO A 8 -2.69 13.89 20.07
CA PRO A 8 -2.65 12.55 20.64
C PRO A 8 -1.68 12.43 21.82
N LEU A 9 -0.54 13.11 21.77
CA LEU A 9 0.42 13.12 22.85
C LEU A 9 -0.16 13.80 24.10
N ALA A 10 -0.85 14.92 23.93
CA ALA A 10 -1.58 15.59 25.02
C ALA A 10 -2.69 14.70 25.60
N ALA A 11 -3.42 13.98 24.75
CA ALA A 11 -4.45 13.02 25.19
C ALA A 11 -3.84 11.84 25.98
N LEU A 12 -2.65 11.37 25.60
CA LEU A 12 -1.92 10.34 26.36
C LEU A 12 -1.40 10.83 27.71
N ILE A 13 -0.94 12.09 27.78
CA ILE A 13 -0.35 12.67 29.00
C ILE A 13 -1.44 13.16 29.97
N LEU A 14 -2.51 13.77 29.44
CA LEU A 14 -3.58 14.39 30.22
C LEU A 14 -4.77 13.44 30.44
N GLY A 15 -4.86 12.35 29.68
CA GLY A 15 -5.87 11.31 29.84
C GLY A 15 -5.65 10.48 31.11
N ASP A 16 -6.74 9.96 31.67
CA ASP A 16 -6.67 9.10 32.86
C ASP A 16 -5.94 7.80 32.50
N SER A 17 -4.71 7.66 32.98
CA SER A 17 -3.80 6.56 32.65
C SER A 17 -4.25 5.19 33.21
N ASN A 18 -5.28 5.15 34.04
CA ASN A 18 -5.76 3.92 34.68
C ASN A 18 -6.44 2.92 33.72
N ASN A 19 -6.79 3.33 32.50
CA ASN A 19 -7.44 2.48 31.50
C ASN A 19 -6.56 2.05 30.32
N ILE A 20 -5.30 2.44 30.32
CA ILE A 20 -4.37 2.06 29.23
C ILE A 20 -3.86 0.63 29.50
N ARG A 21 -4.59 -0.36 29.00
CA ARG A 21 -4.12 -1.74 28.93
C ARG A 21 -3.35 -1.92 27.61
N MET A 22 -2.05 -1.68 27.64
CA MET A 22 -1.16 -2.00 26.52
C MET A 22 -0.66 -3.43 26.65
N THR A 23 -1.34 -4.38 26.05
CA THR A 23 -0.75 -5.67 25.71
C THR A 23 -0.03 -5.51 24.39
N VAL A 24 1.29 -5.45 24.42
CA VAL A 24 2.10 -5.23 23.19
C VAL A 24 2.16 -6.52 22.35
N TRP A 25 2.09 -7.68 22.99
CA TRP A 25 2.02 -9.00 22.36
C TRP A 25 1.36 -10.00 23.31
N ASP A 26 0.63 -10.93 22.75
CA ASP A 26 0.03 -12.04 23.49
C ASP A 26 0.95 -13.29 23.46
N ASN A 27 1.83 -13.36 22.45
CA ASN A 27 2.73 -14.49 22.24
C ASN A 27 4.12 -14.00 21.80
N VAL A 28 5.17 -14.68 22.27
CA VAL A 28 6.58 -14.40 21.93
C VAL A 28 6.81 -14.44 20.40
N TRP A 29 6.11 -15.32 19.68
CA TRP A 29 6.22 -15.42 18.24
C TRP A 29 5.73 -14.16 17.50
N GLN A 30 4.72 -13.49 18.03
CA GLN A 30 4.26 -12.20 17.50
C GLN A 30 5.34 -11.13 17.64
N GLY A 31 5.95 -11.03 18.82
CA GLY A 31 7.04 -10.08 19.08
C GLY A 31 8.26 -10.32 18.17
N LEU A 32 8.65 -11.57 17.97
CA LEU A 32 9.73 -11.93 17.05
C LEU A 32 9.39 -11.53 15.59
N THR A 33 8.19 -11.86 15.13
CA THR A 33 7.71 -11.55 13.77
C THR A 33 7.69 -10.05 13.52
N VAL A 34 7.16 -9.26 14.46
CA VAL A 34 7.12 -7.79 14.36
C VAL A 34 8.53 -7.20 14.31
N THR A 35 9.44 -7.72 15.13
CA THR A 35 10.84 -7.25 15.17
C THR A 35 11.55 -7.54 13.85
N LEU A 36 11.38 -8.74 13.29
CA LEU A 36 11.93 -9.08 11.97
C LEU A 36 11.32 -8.24 10.86
N MET A 37 10.00 -8.02 10.87
CA MET A 37 9.31 -7.16 9.92
C MET A 37 9.84 -5.72 9.96
N ALA A 38 9.99 -5.15 11.17
CA ALA A 38 10.54 -3.80 11.36
C ALA A 38 11.99 -3.70 10.87
N GLY A 39 12.80 -4.73 11.14
CA GLY A 39 14.16 -4.83 10.62
C GLY A 39 14.20 -4.85 9.09
N LEU A 40 13.39 -5.69 8.44
CA LEU A 40 13.31 -5.74 6.99
C LEU A 40 12.85 -4.42 6.38
N ALA A 41 11.83 -3.78 6.97
CA ALA A 41 11.35 -2.47 6.53
C ALA A 41 12.46 -1.41 6.63
N PHE A 42 13.23 -1.42 7.72
CA PHE A 42 14.36 -0.52 7.89
C PHE A 42 15.47 -0.80 6.86
N PHE A 43 15.86 -2.06 6.67
CA PHE A 43 16.87 -2.43 5.68
C PHE A 43 16.42 -2.14 4.24
N ALA A 44 15.12 -2.24 3.94
CA ALA A 44 14.58 -1.88 2.64
C ALA A 44 14.85 -0.40 2.29
N THR A 45 14.83 0.50 3.28
CA THR A 45 15.12 1.93 3.06
C THR A 45 16.59 2.22 2.74
N LEU A 46 17.49 1.31 3.09
CA LEU A 46 18.92 1.44 2.88
C LEU A 46 19.38 0.84 1.53
N GLN A 47 18.48 0.17 0.82
CA GLN A 47 18.83 -0.48 -0.44
C GLN A 47 19.01 0.54 -1.58
N HIS A 48 20.13 0.43 -2.28
CA HIS A 48 20.38 1.20 -3.51
C HIS A 48 19.86 0.47 -4.76
N ASN A 49 19.75 -0.86 -4.68
CA ASN A 49 19.19 -1.68 -5.73
C ASN A 49 17.67 -1.74 -5.58
N ARG A 50 16.94 -1.30 -6.61
CA ARG A 50 15.46 -1.26 -6.63
C ARG A 50 14.84 -2.64 -6.44
N LEU A 51 15.44 -3.66 -7.06
CA LEU A 51 14.93 -5.03 -6.94
C LEU A 51 15.04 -5.55 -5.51
N SER A 52 16.21 -5.36 -4.88
CA SER A 52 16.41 -5.75 -3.47
C SER A 52 15.45 -5.01 -2.54
N GLY A 53 15.23 -3.71 -2.77
CA GLY A 53 14.28 -2.92 -2.01
C GLY A 53 12.86 -3.47 -2.11
N VAL A 54 12.40 -3.77 -3.32
CA VAL A 54 11.05 -4.33 -3.56
C VAL A 54 10.90 -5.71 -2.92
N ILE A 55 11.90 -6.59 -3.02
CA ILE A 55 11.87 -7.91 -2.39
C ILE A 55 11.79 -7.76 -0.86
N MET A 56 12.56 -6.86 -0.26
CA MET A 56 12.52 -6.64 1.18
C MET A 56 11.18 -6.09 1.65
N VAL A 57 10.58 -5.14 0.91
CA VAL A 57 9.23 -4.64 1.17
C VAL A 57 8.21 -5.78 1.06
N GLY A 58 8.30 -6.61 0.02
CA GLY A 58 7.42 -7.77 -0.13
C GLY A 58 7.56 -8.78 1.01
N LEU A 59 8.76 -9.02 1.50
CA LEU A 59 8.96 -9.85 2.69
C LEU A 59 8.24 -9.27 3.91
N THR A 60 8.17 -7.95 4.08
CA THR A 60 7.38 -7.35 5.18
C THR A 60 5.90 -7.68 5.07
N GLY A 61 5.35 -7.75 3.85
CA GLY A 61 3.97 -8.17 3.59
C GLY A 61 3.70 -9.63 3.98
N TYR A 62 4.63 -10.55 3.74
CA TYR A 62 4.51 -11.93 4.20
C TYR A 62 4.61 -12.04 5.73
N PHE A 63 5.46 -11.25 6.38
CA PHE A 63 5.46 -11.19 7.84
C PHE A 63 4.16 -10.62 8.41
N MET A 64 3.52 -9.68 7.71
CA MET A 64 2.18 -9.22 8.07
C MET A 64 1.14 -10.34 7.97
N ALA A 65 1.19 -11.15 6.91
CA ALA A 65 0.34 -12.34 6.78
C ALA A 65 0.55 -13.32 7.94
N LEU A 66 1.80 -13.53 8.35
CA LEU A 66 2.12 -14.36 9.51
C LEU A 66 1.55 -13.78 10.81
N ILE A 67 1.59 -12.46 11.01
CA ILE A 67 0.97 -11.79 12.16
C ILE A 67 -0.53 -12.06 12.17
N PHE A 68 -1.23 -11.94 11.04
CA PHE A 68 -2.66 -12.26 10.95
C PHE A 68 -2.95 -13.72 11.30
N ALA A 69 -2.12 -14.65 10.83
CA ALA A 69 -2.25 -16.07 11.19
C ALA A 69 -2.06 -16.30 12.70
N LEU A 70 -1.07 -15.66 13.31
CA LEU A 70 -0.80 -15.76 14.75
C LEU A 70 -1.90 -15.14 15.62
N HIS A 71 -2.68 -14.20 15.08
CA HIS A 71 -3.86 -13.62 15.74
C HIS A 71 -5.15 -14.42 15.47
N GLY A 72 -5.07 -15.56 14.81
CA GLY A 72 -6.24 -16.39 14.54
C GLY A 72 -7.15 -15.87 13.42
N ALA A 73 -6.59 -15.08 12.49
CA ALA A 73 -7.28 -14.57 11.30
C ALA A 73 -6.74 -15.20 10.01
N PRO A 74 -7.00 -16.50 9.75
CA PRO A 74 -6.41 -17.21 8.61
C PRO A 74 -6.86 -16.66 7.25
N ASP A 75 -8.09 -16.16 7.15
CA ASP A 75 -8.61 -15.58 5.90
C ASP A 75 -7.83 -14.30 5.52
N LEU A 76 -7.56 -13.44 6.51
CA LEU A 76 -6.75 -12.23 6.29
C LEU A 76 -5.31 -12.60 5.96
N ALA A 77 -4.76 -13.64 6.60
CA ALA A 77 -3.41 -14.12 6.31
C ALA A 77 -3.29 -14.61 4.87
N LEU A 78 -4.26 -15.39 4.40
CA LEU A 78 -4.30 -15.92 3.04
C LEU A 78 -4.43 -14.80 2.00
N THR A 79 -5.37 -13.88 2.19
CA THR A 79 -5.57 -12.75 1.28
C THR A 79 -4.35 -11.86 1.22
N GLN A 80 -3.71 -11.55 2.36
CA GLN A 80 -2.47 -10.77 2.41
C GLN A 80 -1.34 -11.47 1.63
N ALA A 81 -1.15 -12.77 1.82
CA ALA A 81 -0.11 -13.52 1.12
C ALA A 81 -0.36 -13.57 -0.40
N LEU A 82 -1.61 -13.72 -0.84
CA LEU A 82 -1.97 -13.71 -2.26
C LEU A 82 -1.73 -12.34 -2.89
N VAL A 83 -2.20 -11.27 -2.25
CA VAL A 83 -2.01 -9.89 -2.74
C VAL A 83 -0.53 -9.55 -2.81
N GLU A 84 0.25 -9.92 -1.80
CA GLU A 84 1.70 -9.69 -1.77
C GLU A 84 2.41 -10.42 -2.93
N THR A 85 2.05 -11.68 -3.16
CA THR A 85 2.62 -12.47 -4.27
C THR A 85 2.35 -11.80 -5.62
N ILE A 86 1.10 -11.40 -5.87
CA ILE A 86 0.71 -10.74 -7.12
C ILE A 86 1.45 -9.41 -7.26
N SER A 87 1.51 -8.62 -6.20
CA SER A 87 2.19 -7.33 -6.17
C SER A 87 3.68 -7.47 -6.47
N LEU A 88 4.37 -8.44 -5.85
CA LEU A 88 5.78 -8.72 -6.12
C LEU A 88 6.01 -9.09 -7.59
N VAL A 89 5.18 -9.97 -8.16
CA VAL A 89 5.29 -10.35 -9.58
C VAL A 89 5.11 -9.13 -10.48
N LEU A 90 4.12 -8.29 -10.21
CA LEU A 90 3.87 -7.06 -10.97
C LEU A 90 5.05 -6.09 -10.87
N PHE A 91 5.57 -5.85 -9.67
CA PHE A 91 6.75 -5.00 -9.48
C PHE A 91 7.98 -5.54 -10.19
N MET A 92 8.22 -6.85 -10.14
CA MET A 92 9.33 -7.47 -10.87
C MET A 92 9.21 -7.30 -12.38
N LEU A 93 7.99 -7.41 -12.93
CA LEU A 93 7.74 -7.18 -14.36
C LEU A 93 7.99 -5.73 -14.77
N VAL A 94 7.60 -4.77 -13.93
CA VAL A 94 7.83 -3.34 -14.16
C VAL A 94 9.31 -3.01 -14.06
N LEU A 95 9.99 -3.51 -13.01
CA LEU A 95 11.41 -3.24 -12.77
C LEU A 95 12.33 -3.80 -13.84
N ARG A 96 11.93 -4.85 -14.58
CA ARG A 96 12.69 -5.34 -15.74
C ARG A 96 12.96 -4.27 -16.81
N LYS A 97 12.09 -3.25 -16.89
CA LYS A 97 12.19 -2.16 -17.86
C LYS A 97 12.85 -0.89 -17.29
N MET A 98 13.22 -0.91 -16.01
CA MET A 98 13.79 0.25 -15.32
C MET A 98 15.28 0.01 -15.02
N PRO A 99 16.08 1.08 -14.87
CA PRO A 99 17.47 0.96 -14.43
C PRO A 99 17.52 0.33 -13.04
N THR A 100 18.48 -0.57 -12.82
CA THR A 100 18.61 -1.36 -11.59
C THR A 100 19.01 -0.54 -10.37
N GLU A 101 19.77 0.54 -10.58
CA GLU A 101 20.27 1.38 -9.49
C GLU A 101 19.47 2.67 -9.40
N THR A 102 19.32 3.14 -8.17
CA THR A 102 18.80 4.48 -7.88
C THR A 102 19.98 5.44 -7.89
N GLU A 103 19.90 6.51 -8.69
CA GLU A 103 20.91 7.56 -8.63
C GLU A 103 21.00 8.13 -7.21
N PRO A 104 22.23 8.29 -6.67
CA PRO A 104 22.42 8.89 -5.36
C PRO A 104 21.93 10.34 -5.43
N ARG A 105 20.83 10.62 -4.75
CA ARG A 105 20.27 11.95 -4.66
C ARG A 105 21.00 12.75 -3.60
N ASN A 106 21.62 13.82 -4.02
CA ASN A 106 22.50 14.70 -3.20
C ASN A 106 21.71 15.68 -2.31
N ASP A 107 20.49 15.33 -1.91
CA ASP A 107 19.61 16.16 -1.08
C ASP A 107 19.83 15.90 0.42
N ASP A 108 19.46 16.87 1.26
CA ASP A 108 19.51 16.80 2.72
C ASP A 108 18.71 15.60 3.28
N ASN A 109 19.37 14.45 3.35
CA ASN A 109 18.81 13.21 3.89
C ASN A 109 18.37 13.35 5.36
N ARG A 110 18.98 14.31 6.10
CA ARG A 110 18.65 14.57 7.52
C ARG A 110 17.23 15.09 7.70
N LEU A 111 16.82 16.09 6.92
CA LEU A 111 15.46 16.65 7.00
C LEU A 111 14.40 15.59 6.65
N ARG A 112 14.66 14.79 5.62
CA ARG A 112 13.77 13.67 5.24
C ARG A 112 13.69 12.61 6.31
N ALA A 113 14.80 12.24 6.93
CA ALA A 113 14.83 11.29 8.03
C ALA A 113 14.00 11.80 9.23
N TRP A 114 14.17 13.07 9.61
CA TRP A 114 13.37 13.66 10.69
C TRP A 114 11.89 13.74 10.36
N LEU A 115 11.53 14.07 9.11
CA LEU A 115 10.14 14.07 8.66
C LEU A 115 9.55 12.65 8.70
N ALA A 116 10.29 11.65 8.24
CA ALA A 116 9.84 10.26 8.26
C ALA A 116 9.64 9.73 9.69
N ILE A 117 10.61 9.99 10.58
CA ILE A 117 10.52 9.62 12.00
C ILE A 117 9.34 10.36 12.65
N GLY A 118 9.22 11.66 12.45
CA GLY A 118 8.12 12.45 13.02
C GLY A 118 6.75 11.98 12.55
N THR A 119 6.61 11.63 11.28
CA THR A 119 5.36 11.05 10.73
C THR A 119 5.08 9.68 11.35
N GLY A 120 6.08 8.80 11.40
CA GLY A 120 5.93 7.48 11.98
C GLY A 120 5.52 7.52 13.46
N VAL A 121 6.19 8.34 14.25
CA VAL A 121 5.85 8.54 15.68
C VAL A 121 4.43 9.10 15.81
N SER A 122 4.04 10.08 14.98
CA SER A 122 2.68 10.65 15.02
C SER A 122 1.61 9.60 14.73
N VAL A 123 1.81 8.76 13.70
CA VAL A 123 0.86 7.69 13.34
C VAL A 123 0.75 6.66 14.46
N VAL A 124 1.88 6.21 15.02
CA VAL A 124 1.87 5.26 16.14
C VAL A 124 1.16 5.85 17.36
N THR A 125 1.43 7.12 17.70
CA THR A 125 0.80 7.79 18.84
C THR A 125 -0.71 7.90 18.64
N VAL A 126 -1.19 8.28 17.44
CA VAL A 126 -2.63 8.33 17.11
C VAL A 126 -3.26 6.95 17.22
N ALA A 127 -2.61 5.90 16.70
CA ALA A 127 -3.12 4.55 16.79
C ALA A 127 -3.23 4.08 18.25
N MET A 128 -2.20 4.32 19.06
CA MET A 128 -2.18 3.96 20.48
C MET A 128 -3.25 4.69 21.27
N THR A 129 -3.45 6.00 21.04
CA THR A 129 -4.52 6.77 21.70
C THR A 129 -5.89 6.28 21.28
N ALA A 130 -6.11 6.00 20.00
CA ALA A 130 -7.37 5.45 19.51
C ALA A 130 -7.72 4.09 20.13
N MET A 131 -6.71 3.24 20.34
CA MET A 131 -6.88 1.94 21.00
C MET A 131 -7.15 2.07 22.50
N SER A 132 -6.51 3.02 23.18
CA SER A 132 -6.68 3.26 24.62
C SER A 132 -7.94 4.04 24.98
N ALA A 133 -8.48 4.83 24.05
CA ALA A 133 -9.69 5.64 24.26
C ALA A 133 -11.00 4.84 24.19
N ARG A 134 -10.96 3.51 24.12
CA ARG A 134 -12.16 2.67 24.07
C ARG A 134 -12.84 2.63 25.45
N ILE A 135 -13.95 3.35 25.59
CA ILE A 135 -14.74 3.41 26.82
C ILE A 135 -15.87 2.35 26.80
N ALA A 136 -16.37 1.99 25.61
CA ALA A 136 -17.45 1.03 25.44
C ALA A 136 -16.94 -0.39 25.22
N ASP A 137 -17.74 -1.37 25.69
CA ASP A 137 -17.49 -2.78 25.39
C ASP A 137 -17.48 -3.03 23.87
N PRO A 138 -16.52 -3.78 23.35
CA PRO A 138 -16.42 -4.03 21.91
C PRO A 138 -17.59 -4.91 21.44
N ILE A 139 -18.25 -4.48 20.38
CA ILE A 139 -19.33 -5.22 19.69
C ILE A 139 -18.83 -6.59 19.19
N SER A 140 -17.52 -6.73 18.96
CA SER A 140 -16.90 -7.96 18.49
C SER A 140 -17.20 -9.20 19.35
N LYS A 141 -17.56 -9.01 20.62
CA LYS A 141 -17.97 -10.10 21.51
C LYS A 141 -19.20 -10.85 21.01
N TYR A 142 -20.12 -10.16 20.35
CA TYR A 142 -21.39 -10.71 19.86
C TYR A 142 -21.28 -11.24 18.41
N MET A 143 -20.22 -10.92 17.70
CA MET A 143 -20.07 -11.27 16.28
C MET A 143 -20.05 -12.79 16.01
N PRO A 144 -19.39 -13.63 16.82
CA PRO A 144 -19.40 -15.08 16.59
C PRO A 144 -20.79 -15.69 16.72
N GLU A 145 -21.58 -15.25 17.72
CA GLU A 145 -22.94 -15.72 17.95
C GLU A 145 -23.88 -15.28 16.81
N LEU A 146 -23.81 -14.00 16.41
CA LEU A 146 -24.58 -13.48 15.28
C LEU A 146 -24.25 -14.19 13.97
N ALA A 147 -22.98 -14.47 13.72
CA ALA A 147 -22.55 -15.18 12.51
C ALA A 147 -23.08 -16.62 12.48
N TYR A 148 -23.16 -17.28 13.61
CA TYR A 148 -23.65 -18.65 13.71
C TYR A 148 -25.19 -18.72 13.67
N GLU A 149 -25.88 -17.89 14.45
CA GLU A 149 -27.34 -17.96 14.61
C GLU A 149 -28.10 -17.32 13.46
N ILE A 150 -27.63 -16.15 12.99
CA ILE A 150 -28.30 -15.38 11.93
C ILE A 150 -27.70 -15.68 10.56
N GLY A 151 -26.38 -15.68 10.45
CA GLY A 151 -25.68 -15.91 9.20
C GLY A 151 -25.47 -17.40 8.85
N HIS A 152 -25.84 -18.32 9.76
CA HIS A 152 -25.75 -19.79 9.58
C HIS A 152 -24.35 -20.28 9.15
N GLY A 153 -23.28 -19.52 9.46
CA GLY A 153 -21.91 -19.82 9.10
C GLY A 153 -20.97 -19.93 10.28
N ARG A 154 -19.93 -20.76 10.16
CA ARG A 154 -18.93 -20.97 11.21
C ARG A 154 -17.75 -19.99 11.13
N ASN A 155 -17.52 -19.39 9.97
CA ASN A 155 -16.48 -18.40 9.78
C ASN A 155 -17.06 -16.99 9.98
N THR A 156 -16.81 -16.43 11.15
CA THR A 156 -17.37 -15.14 11.57
C THR A 156 -16.98 -14.01 10.62
N VAL A 157 -15.72 -13.97 10.16
CA VAL A 157 -15.23 -12.90 9.27
C VAL A 157 -15.95 -12.97 7.92
N ASN A 158 -16.03 -14.17 7.35
CA ASN A 158 -16.67 -14.37 6.05
C ASN A 158 -18.16 -14.05 6.09
N VAL A 159 -18.88 -14.52 7.12
CA VAL A 159 -20.32 -14.22 7.30
C VAL A 159 -20.56 -12.72 7.47
N LEU A 160 -19.73 -12.03 8.25
CA LEU A 160 -19.84 -10.59 8.40
C LEU A 160 -19.67 -9.85 7.08
N LEU A 161 -18.68 -10.20 6.28
CA LEU A 161 -18.37 -9.52 5.02
C LEU A 161 -19.37 -9.84 3.91
N VAL A 162 -19.94 -11.05 3.89
CA VAL A 162 -20.81 -11.48 2.79
C VAL A 162 -22.28 -11.27 3.07
N ASP A 163 -22.71 -11.39 4.33
CA ASP A 163 -24.11 -11.35 4.70
C ASP A 163 -24.47 -10.11 5.55
N LEU A 164 -23.94 -10.02 6.75
CA LEU A 164 -24.32 -8.95 7.67
C LEU A 164 -23.87 -7.54 7.23
N ARG A 165 -22.69 -7.43 6.61
CA ARG A 165 -22.09 -6.19 6.13
C ARG A 165 -21.75 -6.24 4.63
N ALA A 166 -22.56 -6.91 3.85
CA ALA A 166 -22.38 -7.07 2.42
C ALA A 166 -22.23 -5.72 1.67
N ALA A 167 -22.81 -4.65 2.19
CA ALA A 167 -22.68 -3.30 1.63
C ALA A 167 -21.23 -2.79 1.64
N ASP A 168 -20.43 -3.16 2.64
CA ASP A 168 -19.01 -2.78 2.71
C ASP A 168 -18.22 -3.45 1.57
N THR A 169 -18.41 -4.76 1.38
CA THR A 169 -17.78 -5.52 0.28
C THR A 169 -18.23 -5.02 -1.10
N PHE A 170 -19.48 -4.65 -1.23
CA PHE A 170 -19.98 -4.02 -2.46
C PHE A 170 -19.31 -2.66 -2.72
N GLY A 171 -19.12 -1.83 -1.69
CA GLY A 171 -18.39 -0.56 -1.76
C GLY A 171 -16.94 -0.75 -2.21
N GLU A 172 -16.23 -1.74 -1.65
CA GLU A 172 -14.86 -2.10 -2.05
C GLU A 172 -14.80 -2.53 -3.51
N THR A 173 -15.76 -3.33 -3.98
CA THR A 173 -15.86 -3.74 -5.39
C THR A 173 -16.06 -2.53 -6.31
N LEU A 174 -16.89 -1.56 -5.92
CA LEU A 174 -17.08 -0.31 -6.68
C LEU A 174 -15.79 0.51 -6.77
N VAL A 175 -14.98 0.57 -5.71
CA VAL A 175 -13.68 1.25 -5.73
C VAL A 175 -12.74 0.58 -6.73
N LEU A 176 -12.70 -0.77 -6.77
CA LEU A 176 -11.91 -1.50 -7.75
C LEU A 176 -12.36 -1.23 -9.19
N VAL A 177 -13.67 -1.18 -9.43
CA VAL A 177 -14.24 -0.83 -10.76
C VAL A 177 -13.85 0.59 -11.16
N ALA A 178 -13.94 1.55 -10.23
CA ALA A 178 -13.54 2.93 -10.47
C ALA A 178 -12.05 3.05 -10.80
N ALA A 179 -11.18 2.35 -10.06
CA ALA A 179 -9.75 2.31 -10.31
C ALA A 179 -9.43 1.68 -11.68
N ALA A 180 -10.05 0.54 -12.00
CA ALA A 180 -9.87 -0.12 -13.30
C ALA A 180 -10.33 0.77 -14.47
N THR A 181 -11.46 1.46 -14.31
CA THR A 181 -11.98 2.42 -15.30
C THR A 181 -11.03 3.61 -15.47
N GLY A 182 -10.48 4.13 -14.35
CA GLY A 182 -9.49 5.21 -14.39
C GLY A 182 -8.22 4.80 -15.14
N ILE A 183 -7.69 3.62 -14.86
CA ILE A 183 -6.52 3.07 -15.56
C ILE A 183 -6.82 2.86 -17.05
N ALA A 184 -7.97 2.26 -17.36
CA ALA A 184 -8.40 2.06 -18.75
C ALA A 184 -8.50 3.40 -19.49
N SER A 185 -9.08 4.43 -18.89
CA SER A 185 -9.20 5.76 -19.50
C SER A 185 -7.83 6.40 -19.76
N LEU A 186 -6.86 6.21 -18.88
CA LEU A 186 -5.49 6.68 -19.08
C LEU A 186 -4.81 5.95 -20.25
N ILE A 187 -4.92 4.64 -20.30
CA ILE A 187 -4.32 3.83 -21.37
C ILE A 187 -4.96 4.16 -22.73
N PHE A 188 -6.27 4.12 -22.82
CA PHE A 188 -6.98 4.34 -24.09
C PHE A 188 -7.12 5.82 -24.44
N GLY A 189 -7.15 6.73 -23.47
CA GLY A 189 -7.18 8.17 -23.67
C GLY A 189 -5.92 8.69 -24.34
N THR A 190 -4.75 8.16 -23.98
CA THR A 190 -3.46 8.56 -24.55
C THR A 190 -3.36 8.25 -26.05
N PHE A 191 -4.00 7.18 -26.51
CA PHE A 191 -4.03 6.83 -27.93
C PHE A 191 -4.93 7.75 -28.79
N ARG A 192 -5.87 8.48 -28.17
CA ARG A 192 -6.76 9.41 -28.89
C ARG A 192 -6.20 10.82 -29.06
N PHE A 193 -5.17 11.19 -28.32
CA PHE A 193 -4.57 12.52 -28.36
C PHE A 193 -3.29 12.62 -29.20
N GLU A 194 -2.93 11.62 -29.98
CA GLU A 194 -1.90 11.79 -31.00
C GLU A 194 -2.54 12.56 -32.15
N PRO A 195 -2.21 13.87 -32.31
CA PRO A 195 -2.79 14.64 -33.41
C PRO A 195 -2.26 14.03 -34.70
N GLU A 196 -3.16 13.81 -35.63
CA GLU A 196 -2.92 13.30 -37.00
C GLU A 196 -1.95 14.18 -37.81
N SER A 197 -1.38 15.22 -37.18
CA SER A 197 -0.46 16.21 -37.72
C SER A 197 0.99 15.77 -37.88
N ARG A 198 1.35 14.52 -37.53
CA ARG A 198 2.68 13.97 -37.78
C ARG A 198 2.75 12.96 -38.92
N ARG A 199 1.82 13.00 -39.87
CA ARG A 199 2.11 12.39 -41.16
C ARG A 199 3.16 13.30 -41.83
N PRO A 200 4.38 12.82 -42.11
CA PRO A 200 5.32 13.62 -42.87
C PRO A 200 4.63 13.95 -44.17
N THR A 201 4.42 15.23 -44.42
CA THR A 201 3.95 15.71 -45.75
C THR A 201 4.88 15.09 -46.78
N PRO A 202 4.36 14.40 -47.81
CA PRO A 202 5.21 13.89 -48.86
C PRO A 202 5.94 15.07 -49.47
N VAL A 203 7.28 15.11 -49.26
CA VAL A 203 8.12 16.14 -49.85
C VAL A 203 8.09 15.89 -51.33
N SER A 204 7.43 16.77 -52.07
CA SER A 204 7.40 16.75 -53.54
C SER A 204 8.81 17.08 -54.04
N TYR A 205 9.52 16.10 -54.53
CA TYR A 205 10.85 16.24 -55.14
C TYR A 205 10.82 16.89 -56.54
N THR A 206 9.90 17.80 -56.80
CA THR A 206 9.78 18.44 -58.13
C THR A 206 10.84 19.49 -58.42
N HIS A 207 11.72 19.83 -57.50
CA HIS A 207 12.73 20.87 -57.71
C HIS A 207 14.17 20.38 -57.98
N LEU A 208 14.43 19.08 -58.10
CA LEU A 208 15.81 18.58 -58.39
C LEU A 208 16.12 18.35 -59.85
N ARG A 209 15.25 18.78 -60.81
CA ARG A 209 15.48 18.56 -62.28
C ARG A 209 15.90 19.79 -63.07
N ALA A 210 16.36 20.86 -62.45
CA ALA A 210 16.61 22.16 -63.12
C ALA A 210 18.10 22.53 -63.23
N HIS A 211 19.05 21.63 -63.04
CA HIS A 211 20.48 21.96 -63.16
C HIS A 211 21.31 20.86 -63.86
N GLU A 212 20.72 20.22 -64.86
CA GLU A 212 21.58 19.57 -65.87
C GLU A 212 21.66 20.45 -67.11
N THR A 213 22.59 21.37 -67.11
CA THR A 213 23.04 22.04 -68.32
C THR A 213 23.97 21.07 -69.07
N PRO A 214 23.73 20.77 -70.35
CA PRO A 214 24.70 20.00 -71.15
C PRO A 214 25.87 20.90 -71.46
N GLU A 215 27.04 20.52 -70.98
CA GLU A 215 28.30 21.07 -71.49
C GLU A 215 28.75 20.32 -72.75
N HIS A 216 29.16 21.13 -73.75
CA HIS A 216 29.70 20.73 -75.06
C HIS A 216 30.99 19.92 -74.99
#